data_296c132731d8e96934965c1bf5876ce6
#
_entry.id   296c132731d8e96934965c1bf5876ce6
#
_cell.length_a   1.000
_cell.length_b   1.000
_cell.length_c   1.000
_cell.angle_alpha   90.00
_cell.angle_beta   90.00
_cell.angle_gamma   90.00
#
_symmetry.space_group_name_H-M   'P 1'
#
loop_
_entity.id
_entity.type
_entity.pdbx_description
1 polymer ?
#
loop_
_entity_poly.entity_id
_entity_poly.type
_entity_poly.pdbx_seq_one_letter_code
_entity_poly.pdbx_strand_id
1 'polypeptide(L)'
;IDENRFFINLTSALKKYHNFHHEILLTNQSKTVRITTSDIIYITVLGHKKMICTKDALYYSNRSLTELVKEINEPQNFAFSHSSYLIHLKYVTYFDKSSVTVRLNPSKTELLPKSQRKYVSFKKSFIEYMENAI
;
A
#
# COMPACT_ATOMS: atom_id res chain seq x y z
N ILE A 1 -26.74 16.87 5.81
CA ILE A 1 -26.65 16.44 6.02
C ILE A 1 -26.49 16.12 6.67
N ASP A 2 -26.95 16.02 6.66
CA ASP A 2 -26.39 15.78 7.33
C ASP A 2 -25.80 14.54 7.35
N GLU A 3 -25.06 14.21 6.36
CA GLU A 3 -24.39 12.99 6.25
C GLU A 3 -23.50 12.72 7.40
N ASN A 4 -22.86 13.75 7.91
CA ASN A 4 -21.98 13.57 9.04
C ASN A 4 -22.73 13.09 10.25
N ARG A 5 -23.92 13.65 10.50
CA ARG A 5 -24.68 13.24 11.61
C ARG A 5 -25.23 11.87 11.46
N PHE A 6 -25.63 11.52 10.25
CA PHE A 6 -26.06 10.18 9.95
C PHE A 6 -24.96 9.18 10.26
N PHE A 7 -23.74 9.48 9.85
CA PHE A 7 -22.63 8.59 10.07
C PHE A 7 -22.21 8.50 11.53
N ILE A 8 -22.46 9.53 12.31
CA ILE A 8 -22.12 9.49 13.72
C ILE A 8 -22.81 8.33 14.41
N ASN A 9 -24.04 8.06 14.04
CA ASN A 9 -24.79 6.98 14.65
C ASN A 9 -24.21 5.62 14.33
N LEU A 10 -23.42 5.52 13.27
CA LEU A 10 -22.81 4.28 12.85
C LEU A 10 -21.31 4.30 12.98
N THR A 11 -20.80 5.13 13.88
CA THR A 11 -19.38 5.43 13.94
C THR A 11 -18.49 4.21 13.96
N SER A 12 -18.75 3.25 14.81
CA SER A 12 -17.90 2.07 14.91
C SER A 12 -17.89 1.26 13.63
N ALA A 13 -19.06 1.01 13.07
CA ALA A 13 -19.16 0.24 11.84
C ALA A 13 -18.51 0.97 10.69
N LEU A 14 -18.71 2.29 10.63
CA LEU A 14 -18.15 3.08 9.55
C LEU A 14 -16.63 3.14 9.63
N LYS A 15 -16.08 3.22 10.82
CA LYS A 15 -14.63 3.23 10.96
C LYS A 15 -14.02 1.95 10.45
N LYS A 16 -14.62 0.81 10.76
CA LYS A 16 -14.12 -0.45 10.24
C LYS A 16 -14.22 -0.49 8.73
N TYR A 17 -15.33 -0.04 8.21
CA TYR A 17 -15.54 -0.02 6.78
C TYR A 17 -14.49 0.85 6.10
N HIS A 18 -14.23 2.02 6.66
CA HIS A 18 -13.23 2.92 6.09
C HIS A 18 -11.84 2.34 6.12
N ASN A 19 -11.50 1.53 7.13
CA ASN A 19 -10.20 0.90 7.18
C ASN A 19 -9.98 -0.04 6.00
N PHE A 20 -11.06 -0.66 5.50
CA PHE A 20 -10.96 -1.54 4.34
C PHE A 20 -11.01 -0.76 3.04
N HIS A 21 -11.62 0.41 3.05
CA HIS A 21 -11.85 1.18 1.85
C HIS A 21 -11.19 2.55 1.90
N HIS A 22 -10.09 2.63 2.62
CA HIS A 22 -9.35 3.87 2.71
C HIS A 22 -8.84 4.29 1.33
N GLU A 23 -8.90 5.58 1.04
CA GLU A 23 -8.53 6.10 -0.26
C GLU A 23 -7.53 7.23 -0.11
N ILE A 24 -6.71 7.41 -1.12
CA ILE A 24 -5.81 8.56 -1.20
C ILE A 24 -6.03 9.27 -2.51
N LEU A 25 -5.61 10.52 -2.56
CA LEU A 25 -5.71 11.33 -3.76
C LEU A 25 -4.33 11.53 -4.35
N LEU A 26 -4.20 11.29 -5.65
CA LEU A 26 -2.96 11.55 -6.37
C LEU A 26 -3.25 12.55 -7.46
N THR A 27 -2.43 13.61 -7.51
CA THR A 27 -2.53 14.59 -8.56
C THR A 27 -1.40 14.36 -9.55
N ASN A 28 -1.74 14.10 -10.77
CA ASN A 28 -0.78 13.86 -11.82
C ASN A 28 -1.08 14.85 -12.95
N GLN A 29 -0.16 15.80 -13.17
CA GLN A 29 -0.39 16.88 -14.11
C GLN A 29 -1.64 17.66 -13.67
N SER A 30 -2.65 17.72 -14.50
CA SER A 30 -3.88 18.45 -14.18
C SER A 30 -5.00 17.53 -13.71
N LYS A 31 -4.68 16.28 -13.46
CA LYS A 31 -5.70 15.29 -13.12
C LYS A 31 -5.52 14.80 -11.69
N THR A 32 -6.62 14.76 -10.96
CA THR A 32 -6.62 14.22 -9.61
C THR A 32 -7.38 12.90 -9.61
N VAL A 33 -6.75 11.86 -9.10
CA VAL A 33 -7.31 10.52 -9.11
C VAL A 33 -7.46 10.02 -7.70
N ARG A 34 -8.59 9.37 -7.42
CA ARG A 34 -8.85 8.75 -6.14
C ARG A 34 -8.48 7.27 -6.24
N ILE A 35 -7.62 6.81 -5.35
CA ILE A 35 -7.11 5.44 -5.37
C ILE A 35 -7.40 4.79 -4.05
N THR A 36 -8.01 3.60 -4.10
CA THR A 36 -8.26 2.80 -2.91
C THR A 36 -6.94 2.16 -2.47
N THR A 37 -6.58 2.32 -1.22
CA THR A 37 -5.29 1.82 -0.75
C THR A 37 -5.17 0.31 -0.86
N SER A 38 -6.27 -0.41 -0.75
CA SER A 38 -6.23 -1.86 -0.89
C SER A 38 -5.90 -2.31 -2.32
N ASP A 39 -5.97 -1.39 -3.30
CA ASP A 39 -5.62 -1.71 -4.67
C ASP A 39 -4.15 -1.43 -4.97
N ILE A 40 -3.44 -0.78 -4.05
CA ILE A 40 -2.02 -0.47 -4.24
C ILE A 40 -1.21 -1.72 -3.96
N ILE A 41 -0.44 -2.16 -4.95
CA ILE A 41 0.41 -3.33 -4.82
C ILE A 41 1.75 -2.94 -4.23
N TYR A 42 2.38 -1.91 -4.80
CA TYR A 42 3.62 -1.39 -4.24
C TYR A 42 3.87 0.03 -4.73
N ILE A 43 4.76 0.71 -4.04
CA ILE A 43 5.21 2.05 -4.41
C ILE A 43 6.73 2.02 -4.48
N THR A 44 7.28 2.55 -5.55
CA THR A 44 8.73 2.61 -5.70
C THR A 44 9.18 3.99 -6.10
N VAL A 45 10.45 4.29 -5.83
CA VAL A 45 11.05 5.57 -6.16
C VAL A 45 11.72 5.47 -7.52
N LEU A 46 11.35 6.36 -8.42
CA LEU A 46 11.95 6.44 -9.75
C LEU A 46 12.47 7.86 -9.94
N GLY A 47 13.76 8.08 -9.63
CA GLY A 47 14.33 9.41 -9.71
C GLY A 47 13.61 10.36 -8.77
N HIS A 48 13.01 11.39 -9.33
CA HIS A 48 12.29 12.40 -8.54
C HIS A 48 10.84 12.05 -8.33
N LYS A 49 10.36 10.97 -8.95
CA LYS A 49 8.96 10.60 -8.86
C LYS A 49 8.80 9.30 -8.12
N LYS A 50 7.61 9.07 -7.61
CA LYS A 50 7.23 7.78 -7.03
C LYS A 50 6.23 7.14 -7.97
N MET A 51 6.43 5.87 -8.24
CA MET A 51 5.50 5.09 -9.05
C MET A 51 4.64 4.27 -8.12
N ILE A 52 3.33 4.46 -8.26
CA ILE A 52 2.35 3.71 -7.47
C ILE A 52 1.75 2.65 -8.39
N CYS A 53 2.08 1.40 -8.14
CA CYS A 53 1.57 0.29 -8.93
C CYS A 53 0.29 -0.22 -8.28
N THR A 54 -0.83 -0.11 -9.00
CA THR A 54 -2.10 -0.65 -8.54
C THR A 54 -2.48 -1.83 -9.41
N LYS A 55 -3.52 -2.53 -9.02
CA LYS A 55 -3.95 -3.68 -9.81
C LYS A 55 -4.52 -3.27 -11.16
N ASP A 56 -4.89 -2.01 -11.36
CA ASP A 56 -5.49 -1.56 -12.60
C ASP A 56 -4.58 -0.68 -13.44
N ALA A 57 -3.67 0.06 -12.82
CA ALA A 57 -2.86 1.02 -13.55
C ALA A 57 -1.65 1.46 -12.76
N LEU A 58 -0.76 2.18 -13.42
CA LEU A 58 0.39 2.80 -12.80
C LEU A 58 0.11 4.28 -12.65
N TYR A 59 0.45 4.83 -11.48
CA TYR A 59 0.31 6.25 -11.21
C TYR A 59 1.63 6.81 -10.74
N TYR A 60 1.79 8.12 -10.87
CA TYR A 60 3.03 8.78 -10.50
C TYR A 60 2.75 9.96 -9.60
N SER A 61 3.66 10.23 -8.68
CA SER A 61 3.50 11.32 -7.74
C SER A 61 4.84 11.95 -7.45
N ASN A 62 4.85 13.26 -7.23
CA ASN A 62 6.05 13.97 -6.81
C ASN A 62 6.13 14.09 -5.29
N ARG A 63 5.13 13.62 -4.58
CA ARG A 63 5.12 13.66 -3.13
C ARG A 63 6.18 12.72 -2.59
N SER A 64 6.71 13.04 -1.41
CA SER A 64 7.71 12.18 -0.81
C SER A 64 7.09 10.87 -0.37
N LEU A 65 7.93 9.84 -0.27
CA LEU A 65 7.45 8.54 0.18
C LEU A 65 6.91 8.64 1.61
N THR A 66 7.54 9.47 2.44
CA THR A 66 7.07 9.69 3.81
C THR A 66 5.65 10.25 3.82
N GLU A 67 5.38 11.20 2.94
CA GLU A 67 4.04 11.78 2.86
C GLU A 67 3.01 10.76 2.39
N LEU A 68 3.38 9.94 1.42
CA LEU A 68 2.48 8.91 0.93
C LEU A 68 2.19 7.88 2.02
N VAL A 69 3.20 7.48 2.77
CA VAL A 69 3.02 6.54 3.87
C VAL A 69 2.06 7.09 4.91
N LYS A 70 2.21 8.38 5.22
CA LYS A 70 1.33 9.02 6.19
C LYS A 70 -0.11 9.08 5.70
N GLU A 71 -0.28 9.39 4.44
CA GLU A 71 -1.63 9.48 3.89
C GLU A 71 -2.30 8.12 3.82
N ILE A 72 -1.54 7.09 3.43
CA ILE A 72 -2.06 5.74 3.40
C ILE A 72 -2.48 5.30 4.80
N ASN A 73 -1.63 5.60 5.79
CA ASN A 73 -1.94 5.37 7.20
C ASN A 73 -2.40 3.95 7.50
N GLU A 74 -1.70 2.98 6.94
CA GLU A 74 -1.98 1.56 7.19
C GLU A 74 -0.68 0.82 7.45
N PRO A 75 0.00 1.14 8.55
CA PRO A 75 1.32 0.54 8.82
C PRO A 75 1.28 -0.97 8.99
N GLN A 76 0.14 -1.53 9.34
CA GLN A 76 0.02 -2.96 9.51
C GLN A 76 -0.11 -3.69 8.18
N ASN A 77 -0.43 -2.97 7.10
CA ASN A 77 -0.68 -3.59 5.80
C ASN A 77 0.45 -3.39 4.81
N PHE A 78 1.37 -2.49 5.09
CA PHE A 78 2.47 -2.17 4.18
C PHE A 78 3.79 -2.33 4.89
N ALA A 79 4.80 -2.75 4.15
CA ALA A 79 6.16 -2.86 4.69
C ALA A 79 7.18 -2.55 3.63
N PHE A 80 8.34 -2.06 4.06
CA PHE A 80 9.46 -1.80 3.16
C PHE A 80 10.28 -3.08 2.99
N SER A 81 10.43 -3.52 1.75
CA SER A 81 11.37 -4.59 1.44
C SER A 81 12.75 -4.00 1.11
N HIS A 82 12.75 -2.73 0.75
CA HIS A 82 13.94 -2.00 0.34
C HIS A 82 13.64 -0.54 0.63
N SER A 83 14.66 0.29 0.81
CA SER A 83 14.41 1.70 1.11
C SER A 83 13.59 2.40 0.02
N SER A 84 13.62 1.85 -1.20
CA SER A 84 12.89 2.41 -2.34
C SER A 84 11.62 1.65 -2.71
N TYR A 85 11.25 0.64 -1.94
CA TYR A 85 10.07 -0.17 -2.25
C TYR A 85 9.19 -0.36 -1.02
N LEU A 86 7.97 0.16 -1.09
CA LEU A 86 6.95 -0.07 -0.06
C LEU A 86 5.92 -1.01 -0.67
N ILE A 87 5.68 -2.14 -0.02
CA ILE A 87 4.85 -3.21 -0.58
C ILE A 87 3.64 -3.47 0.29
N HIS A 88 2.48 -3.60 -0.35
CA HIS A 88 1.26 -4.02 0.35
C HIS A 88 1.36 -5.53 0.58
N LEU A 89 1.34 -5.93 1.84
CA LEU A 89 1.61 -7.31 2.23
C LEU A 89 0.58 -8.30 1.68
N LYS A 90 -0.61 -7.84 1.41
CA LYS A 90 -1.67 -8.66 0.85
C LYS A 90 -1.31 -9.27 -0.50
N TYR A 91 -0.40 -8.63 -1.25
CA TYR A 91 -0.04 -9.11 -2.58
C TYR A 91 1.23 -9.95 -2.61
N VAL A 92 1.89 -10.10 -1.45
CA VAL A 92 3.13 -10.88 -1.38
C VAL A 92 2.78 -12.36 -1.45
N THR A 93 3.37 -13.06 -2.43
CA THR A 93 3.17 -14.50 -2.57
C THR A 93 4.35 -15.30 -2.08
N TYR A 94 5.56 -14.71 -2.12
CA TYR A 94 6.77 -15.41 -1.75
C TYR A 94 7.88 -14.40 -1.51
N PHE A 95 8.78 -14.68 -0.60
CA PHE A 95 9.96 -13.85 -0.44
C PHE A 95 11.10 -14.66 0.15
N ASP A 96 12.32 -14.20 -0.13
CA ASP A 96 13.54 -14.76 0.46
C ASP A 96 14.42 -13.58 0.86
N LYS A 97 15.72 -13.84 1.07
CA LYS A 97 16.62 -12.80 1.55
C LYS A 97 16.94 -11.73 0.51
N SER A 98 16.70 -12.01 -0.76
CA SER A 98 17.11 -11.09 -1.82
C SER A 98 15.95 -10.48 -2.59
N SER A 99 14.75 -11.05 -2.52
CA SER A 99 13.66 -10.57 -3.33
C SER A 99 12.30 -10.88 -2.72
N VAL A 100 11.29 -10.15 -3.21
CA VAL A 100 9.90 -10.36 -2.84
C VAL A 100 9.11 -10.50 -4.12
N THR A 101 8.29 -11.53 -4.20
CA THR A 101 7.42 -11.73 -5.35
C THR A 101 6.01 -11.29 -5.01
N VAL A 102 5.45 -10.40 -5.81
CA VAL A 102 4.09 -9.91 -5.62
C VAL A 102 3.22 -10.32 -6.78
N ARG A 103 1.94 -10.50 -6.50
CA ARG A 103 0.96 -10.85 -7.53
C ARG A 103 0.32 -9.58 -8.06
N LEU A 104 0.44 -9.36 -9.36
CA LEU A 104 -0.16 -8.20 -10.02
C LEU A 104 -1.59 -8.49 -10.42
N ASN A 105 -1.85 -9.72 -10.86
CA ASN A 105 -3.20 -10.18 -11.18
C ASN A 105 -3.16 -11.71 -11.12
N PRO A 106 -4.27 -12.40 -11.31
CA PRO A 106 -4.30 -13.86 -11.14
C PRO A 106 -3.27 -14.62 -11.95
N SER A 107 -2.81 -14.07 -13.08
CA SER A 107 -1.89 -14.79 -13.94
C SER A 107 -0.51 -14.15 -14.03
N LYS A 108 -0.23 -13.09 -13.27
CA LYS A 108 1.03 -12.38 -13.42
C LYS A 108 1.63 -12.01 -12.07
N THR A 109 2.94 -12.24 -11.92
CA THR A 109 3.66 -11.86 -10.73
C THR A 109 4.85 -10.99 -11.12
N GLU A 110 5.41 -10.31 -10.14
CA GLU A 110 6.58 -9.48 -10.35
C GLU A 110 7.55 -9.66 -9.21
N LEU A 111 8.84 -9.66 -9.53
CA LEU A 111 9.91 -9.82 -8.55
C LEU A 111 10.45 -8.45 -8.16
N LEU A 112 10.44 -8.15 -6.88
CA LEU A 112 10.87 -6.86 -6.37
C LEU A 112 12.13 -7.03 -5.52
N PRO A 113 13.02 -6.03 -5.49
CA PRO A 113 14.24 -6.14 -4.69
C PRO A 113 13.95 -6.07 -3.20
N LYS A 114 14.86 -6.67 -2.45
CA LYS A 114 14.77 -6.70 -1.00
C LYS A 114 16.18 -6.53 -0.44
N SER A 115 16.37 -5.58 0.46
CA SER A 115 17.66 -5.37 1.06
C SER A 115 17.83 -6.29 2.27
N GLN A 116 19.07 -6.68 2.55
CA GLN A 116 19.32 -7.50 3.72
C GLN A 116 19.00 -6.77 5.01
N ARG A 117 19.18 -5.45 5.02
CA ARG A 117 18.81 -4.66 6.17
C ARG A 117 17.34 -4.75 6.53
N LYS A 118 16.49 -4.86 5.50
CA LYS A 118 15.06 -4.87 5.68
C LYS A 118 14.50 -6.27 5.87
N TYR A 119 15.31 -7.29 5.70
CA TYR A 119 14.81 -8.66 5.72
C TYR A 119 14.09 -9.00 7.02
N VAL A 120 14.71 -8.72 8.16
CA VAL A 120 14.14 -9.09 9.45
C VAL A 120 12.85 -8.32 9.71
N SER A 121 12.86 -7.01 9.48
CA SER A 121 11.68 -6.21 9.73
C SER A 121 10.55 -6.53 8.75
N PHE A 122 10.88 -6.82 7.50
CA PHE A 122 9.88 -7.19 6.51
C PHE A 122 9.22 -8.52 6.90
N LYS A 123 10.04 -9.50 7.25
CA LYS A 123 9.54 -10.81 7.67
C LYS A 123 8.64 -10.69 8.88
N LYS A 124 9.04 -9.87 9.84
CA LYS A 124 8.22 -9.65 11.03
C LYS A 124 6.89 -9.02 10.68
N SER A 125 6.91 -8.00 9.84
CA SER A 125 5.69 -7.35 9.40
C SER A 125 4.77 -8.30 8.67
N PHE A 126 5.33 -9.15 7.81
CA PHE A 126 4.54 -10.10 7.07
C PHE A 126 3.89 -11.13 7.98
N ILE A 127 4.63 -11.64 8.95
CA ILE A 127 4.08 -12.60 9.91
C ILE A 127 2.94 -11.96 10.70
N GLU A 128 3.15 -10.74 11.18
CA GLU A 128 2.10 -10.03 11.92
C GLU A 128 0.87 -9.79 11.03
N TYR A 129 1.11 -9.46 9.77
CA TYR A 129 0.01 -9.27 8.85
C TYR A 129 -0.81 -10.56 8.69
N MET A 130 -0.14 -11.69 8.54
CA MET A 130 -0.82 -12.96 8.37
C MET A 130 -1.60 -13.35 9.62
N GLU A 131 -1.04 -13.07 10.79
CA GLU A 131 -1.74 -13.37 12.03
C GLU A 131 -2.99 -12.54 12.21
N ASN A 132 -2.93 -11.29 11.79
CA ASN A 132 -4.07 -10.37 11.94
C ASN A 132 -5.09 -10.49 10.83
N ALA A 133 -4.77 -11.22 9.76
CA ALA A 133 -5.67 -11.38 8.63
C ALA A 133 -6.76 -12.43 8.88
N ILE A 134 -6.64 -13.15 9.97
CA ILE A 134 -7.61 -14.24 10.30
C ILE A 134 -8.87 -13.72 10.98
#